data_12d5706f37b819ef150f93a51f8cee74
#
_entry.id   12d5706f37b819ef150f93a51f8cee74
#
_cell.length_a   1.000
_cell.length_b   1.000
_cell.length_c   1.000
_cell.angle_alpha   90.00
_cell.angle_beta   90.00
_cell.angle_gamma   90.00
#
_symmetry.space_group_name_H-M   'P 1'
#
loop_
_entity.id
_entity.type
_entity.pdbx_description
1 polymer ?
#
loop_
_entity_poly.entity_id
_entity_poly.type
_entity_poly.pdbx_seq_one_letter_code
_entity_poly.pdbx_strand_id
1 'polypeptide(L)'
;MRITNKIIQNNSLNNINTNKQLEDTLSTMLSSNKKIARPSDDPIIALRSLRLRTSVNQVTQYVEKNVEDAKSWLTVTEKAIDTLSEIITDVRKQYVKGTSDTLKPEDRTIITDNLEALAAEIYNTGNADFAGRSVFAGYRTDTTITFQKQESINYEITEKFDDVTVDSIKYVNQGADENSTFETDIVRIRLSYDKIDNLESLSLTSRISSGTYTVVTKSSSESPDPYQTVISHDNENYAVFVPETGELLLSKKMADSTDDIADCSVTYNRSKWAKGELRPEHYFNCTATDPVTHEVKEYKSHGGEIQYNIGVNQSLRINTTADECFTHNIVRDLQDVIEAIKDVNDIEERIKTLKDKYDELSETDVTGREALQKEIDAANKAYTFLNNKMHSLFSKSITKADKYLDKNNVALTDCGTRSKRLELIENRLDTQLESLKELKSENEDADLAETAIQMKSAEYSYNASLMATSKILQETLLNYI
;
A
#
# COMPACT_ATOMS: atom_id res chain seq x y z
N MET A 1 -88.99 -18.37 15.32
CA MET A 1 -88.30 -17.41 16.23
C MET A 1 -88.92 -16.03 16.00
N ARG A 2 -89.50 -15.41 17.05
CA ARG A 2 -89.98 -14.04 16.95
C ARG A 2 -88.81 -13.08 17.01
N ILE A 3 -88.39 -12.52 15.87
CA ILE A 3 -87.34 -11.53 15.83
C ILE A 3 -87.85 -10.24 16.42
N THR A 4 -87.36 -9.83 17.57
CA THR A 4 -87.74 -8.62 18.25
C THR A 4 -87.15 -7.39 17.48
N ASN A 5 -87.94 -6.31 17.30
CA ASN A 5 -87.54 -5.07 16.66
C ASN A 5 -86.17 -4.57 17.17
N LYS A 6 -85.87 -4.75 18.44
CA LYS A 6 -84.59 -4.42 19.07
C LYS A 6 -83.42 -5.24 18.51
N ILE A 7 -83.60 -6.51 18.11
CA ILE A 7 -82.60 -7.35 17.47
C ILE A 7 -82.31 -6.84 16.05
N ILE A 8 -83.40 -6.45 15.33
CA ILE A 8 -83.20 -5.85 13.97
C ILE A 8 -82.48 -4.55 14.03
N GLN A 9 -82.80 -3.64 14.99
CA GLN A 9 -82.08 -2.36 15.19
C GLN A 9 -80.60 -2.60 15.54
N ASN A 10 -80.34 -3.51 16.48
CA ASN A 10 -78.91 -3.78 16.85
C ASN A 10 -78.16 -4.38 15.69
N ASN A 11 -78.71 -5.27 14.88
CA ASN A 11 -78.07 -5.80 13.70
C ASN A 11 -77.83 -4.76 12.65
N SER A 12 -78.78 -3.83 12.44
CA SER A 12 -78.63 -2.71 11.51
C SER A 12 -77.50 -1.72 11.95
N LEU A 13 -77.44 -1.39 13.24
CA LEU A 13 -76.39 -0.56 13.81
C LEU A 13 -75.03 -1.24 13.69
N ASN A 14 -74.97 -2.56 13.96
CA ASN A 14 -73.73 -3.30 13.76
C ASN A 14 -73.23 -3.29 12.29
N ASN A 15 -74.18 -3.48 11.34
CA ASN A 15 -73.90 -3.44 9.92
C ASN A 15 -73.39 -2.04 9.48
N ILE A 16 -74.04 -0.96 9.98
CA ILE A 16 -73.61 0.44 9.74
C ILE A 16 -72.16 0.67 10.29
N ASN A 17 -71.91 0.23 11.52
CA ASN A 17 -70.61 0.35 12.15
C ASN A 17 -69.54 -0.41 11.39
N THR A 18 -69.84 -1.65 10.94
CA THR A 18 -68.91 -2.47 10.13
C THR A 18 -68.60 -1.80 8.80
N ASN A 19 -69.61 -1.28 8.09
CA ASN A 19 -69.40 -0.57 6.81
C ASN A 19 -68.60 0.71 7.01
N LYS A 20 -68.84 1.48 8.09
CA LYS A 20 -68.08 2.65 8.43
C LYS A 20 -66.63 2.33 8.77
N GLN A 21 -66.36 1.28 9.51
CA GLN A 21 -64.98 0.79 9.78
C GLN A 21 -64.26 0.39 8.50
N LEU A 22 -64.95 -0.27 7.57
CA LEU A 22 -64.40 -0.67 6.29
C LEU A 22 -64.03 0.56 5.45
N GLU A 23 -64.94 1.58 5.38
CA GLU A 23 -64.69 2.85 4.69
C GLU A 23 -63.47 3.58 5.26
N ASP A 24 -63.37 3.68 6.61
CA ASP A 24 -62.25 4.28 7.31
C ASP A 24 -60.92 3.57 7.03
N THR A 25 -60.94 2.24 7.03
CA THR A 25 -59.77 1.42 6.69
C THR A 25 -59.32 1.66 5.25
N LEU A 26 -60.23 1.62 4.27
CA LEU A 26 -59.94 1.84 2.87
C LEU A 26 -59.46 3.28 2.61
N SER A 27 -60.05 4.27 3.30
CA SER A 27 -59.59 5.68 3.26
C SER A 27 -58.17 5.81 3.79
N THR A 28 -57.83 5.11 4.88
CA THR A 28 -56.49 5.07 5.46
C THR A 28 -55.51 4.39 4.48
N MET A 29 -55.91 3.29 3.83
CA MET A 29 -55.08 2.64 2.81
C MET A 29 -54.80 3.54 1.62
N LEU A 30 -55.80 4.29 1.12
CA LEU A 30 -55.62 5.26 0.03
C LEU A 30 -54.72 6.43 0.44
N SER A 31 -54.86 6.93 1.65
CA SER A 31 -54.06 8.10 2.12
C SER A 31 -52.62 7.72 2.44
N SER A 32 -52.36 6.52 2.94
CA SER A 32 -51.03 6.03 3.33
C SER A 32 -50.32 5.27 2.19
N ASN A 33 -51.01 4.86 1.14
CA ASN A 33 -50.56 3.95 0.10
C ASN A 33 -50.11 2.58 0.64
N LYS A 34 -50.54 2.18 1.84
CA LYS A 34 -50.16 0.92 2.49
C LYS A 34 -51.37 0.00 2.74
N LYS A 35 -51.15 -1.33 2.56
CA LYS A 35 -52.18 -2.36 2.83
C LYS A 35 -52.60 -2.41 4.28
N ILE A 36 -51.67 -2.13 5.19
CA ILE A 36 -51.90 -2.16 6.63
C ILE A 36 -51.39 -0.87 7.28
N ALA A 37 -52.15 -0.33 8.20
CA ALA A 37 -51.74 0.85 8.98
C ALA A 37 -51.10 0.44 10.30
N ARG A 38 -51.54 -0.63 10.91
CA ARG A 38 -51.08 -1.14 12.21
C ARG A 38 -50.69 -2.61 12.10
N PRO A 39 -49.70 -3.08 12.87
CA PRO A 39 -49.34 -4.50 12.94
C PRO A 39 -50.48 -5.44 13.38
N SER A 40 -51.47 -4.88 14.07
CA SER A 40 -52.67 -5.62 14.49
C SER A 40 -53.65 -5.93 13.36
N ASP A 41 -53.59 -5.19 12.25
CA ASP A 41 -54.52 -5.33 11.12
C ASP A 41 -54.25 -6.65 10.36
N ASP A 42 -52.98 -6.94 10.08
CA ASP A 42 -52.50 -8.23 9.58
C ASP A 42 -51.09 -8.52 10.09
N PRO A 43 -50.95 -9.38 11.12
CA PRO A 43 -49.67 -9.73 11.71
C PRO A 43 -48.71 -10.43 10.75
N ILE A 44 -49.23 -11.16 9.74
CA ILE A 44 -48.40 -11.90 8.78
C ILE A 44 -47.76 -10.93 7.80
N ILE A 45 -48.54 -10.02 7.22
CA ILE A 45 -48.00 -8.94 6.35
C ILE A 45 -47.02 -8.08 7.14
N ALA A 46 -47.36 -7.69 8.39
CA ALA A 46 -46.51 -6.88 9.23
C ALA A 46 -45.14 -7.53 9.52
N LEU A 47 -45.13 -8.83 9.89
CA LEU A 47 -43.88 -9.56 10.13
C LEU A 47 -43.03 -9.69 8.88
N ARG A 48 -43.64 -9.98 7.72
CA ARG A 48 -42.95 -10.05 6.43
C ARG A 48 -42.39 -8.70 6.02
N SER A 49 -43.15 -7.62 6.20
CA SER A 49 -42.73 -6.25 5.98
C SER A 49 -41.49 -5.87 6.80
N LEU A 50 -41.49 -6.17 8.10
CA LEU A 50 -40.31 -5.89 8.97
C LEU A 50 -39.08 -6.66 8.50
N ARG A 51 -39.22 -7.92 8.12
CA ARG A 51 -38.07 -8.71 7.58
C ARG A 51 -37.56 -8.13 6.28
N LEU A 52 -38.45 -7.79 5.34
CA LEU A 52 -38.05 -7.19 4.06
C LEU A 52 -37.39 -5.83 4.24
N ARG A 53 -37.91 -4.97 5.13
CA ARG A 53 -37.28 -3.69 5.46
C ARG A 53 -35.88 -3.88 6.05
N THR A 54 -35.71 -4.84 6.95
CA THR A 54 -34.39 -5.15 7.51
C THR A 54 -33.43 -5.62 6.42
N SER A 55 -33.86 -6.49 5.53
CA SER A 55 -33.05 -6.97 4.41
C SER A 55 -32.72 -5.87 3.43
N VAL A 56 -33.68 -5.00 3.07
CA VAL A 56 -33.43 -3.83 2.22
C VAL A 56 -32.40 -2.92 2.85
N ASN A 57 -32.56 -2.55 4.11
CA ASN A 57 -31.62 -1.67 4.81
C ASN A 57 -30.22 -2.26 4.89
N GLN A 58 -30.11 -3.57 5.14
CA GLN A 58 -28.84 -4.28 5.20
C GLN A 58 -28.13 -4.27 3.84
N VAL A 59 -28.84 -4.60 2.75
CA VAL A 59 -28.25 -4.60 1.40
C VAL A 59 -27.94 -3.18 0.96
N THR A 60 -28.76 -2.19 1.27
CA THR A 60 -28.50 -0.77 1.01
C THR A 60 -27.21 -0.32 1.69
N GLN A 61 -26.98 -0.72 2.94
CA GLN A 61 -25.72 -0.39 3.64
C GLN A 61 -24.51 -1.00 2.93
N TYR A 62 -24.63 -2.24 2.43
CA TYR A 62 -23.53 -2.87 1.68
C TYR A 62 -23.26 -2.12 0.38
N VAL A 63 -24.26 -1.79 -0.41
CA VAL A 63 -24.12 -1.12 -1.70
C VAL A 63 -23.65 0.32 -1.52
N GLU A 64 -24.41 1.14 -0.81
CA GLU A 64 -24.21 2.60 -0.77
C GLU A 64 -23.06 3.06 0.12
N LYS A 65 -22.53 2.17 1.01
CA LYS A 65 -21.45 2.52 1.93
C LYS A 65 -20.24 1.62 1.77
N ASN A 66 -20.40 0.33 2.08
CA ASN A 66 -19.24 -0.55 2.20
C ASN A 66 -18.56 -0.79 0.84
N VAL A 67 -19.35 -0.98 -0.22
CA VAL A 67 -18.84 -1.20 -1.58
C VAL A 67 -18.25 0.08 -2.15
N GLU A 68 -18.90 1.21 -1.99
CA GLU A 68 -18.42 2.51 -2.47
C GLU A 68 -17.12 2.94 -1.77
N ASP A 69 -17.00 2.75 -0.45
CA ASP A 69 -15.78 3.02 0.29
C ASP A 69 -14.63 2.09 -0.16
N ALA A 70 -14.92 0.78 -0.33
CA ALA A 70 -13.94 -0.19 -0.81
C ALA A 70 -13.47 0.13 -2.24
N LYS A 71 -14.37 0.52 -3.13
CA LYS A 71 -14.10 0.90 -4.52
C LYS A 71 -13.20 2.14 -4.60
N SER A 72 -13.53 3.14 -3.79
CA SER A 72 -12.74 4.37 -3.71
C SER A 72 -11.33 4.10 -3.19
N TRP A 73 -11.19 3.27 -2.15
CA TRP A 73 -9.89 2.84 -1.63
C TRP A 73 -9.05 2.11 -2.68
N LEU A 74 -9.62 1.11 -3.35
CA LEU A 74 -8.94 0.36 -4.40
C LEU A 74 -8.54 1.25 -5.58
N THR A 75 -9.39 2.22 -5.97
CA THR A 75 -9.08 3.16 -7.05
C THR A 75 -7.88 4.06 -6.72
N VAL A 76 -7.77 4.55 -5.48
CA VAL A 76 -6.61 5.34 -5.05
C VAL A 76 -5.36 4.47 -5.02
N THR A 77 -5.48 3.25 -4.50
CA THR A 77 -4.37 2.28 -4.46
C THR A 77 -3.87 1.94 -5.86
N GLU A 78 -4.77 1.61 -6.79
CA GLU A 78 -4.45 1.26 -8.17
C GLU A 78 -3.72 2.40 -8.89
N LYS A 79 -4.21 3.64 -8.76
CA LYS A 79 -3.56 4.81 -9.35
C LYS A 79 -2.15 5.06 -8.80
N ALA A 80 -1.95 4.89 -7.50
CA ALA A 80 -0.64 5.07 -6.88
C ALA A 80 0.35 4.00 -7.36
N ILE A 81 -0.08 2.74 -7.48
CA ILE A 81 0.74 1.65 -8.01
C ILE A 81 1.06 1.87 -9.50
N ASP A 82 0.12 2.36 -10.29
CA ASP A 82 0.32 2.68 -11.71
C ASP A 82 1.34 3.82 -11.87
N THR A 83 1.20 4.91 -11.10
CA THR A 83 2.18 6.00 -11.06
C THR A 83 3.57 5.50 -10.68
N LEU A 84 3.69 4.59 -9.70
CA LEU A 84 4.97 3.96 -9.34
C LEU A 84 5.57 3.19 -10.53
N SER A 85 4.75 2.46 -11.30
CA SER A 85 5.21 1.75 -12.51
C SER A 85 5.76 2.72 -13.57
N GLU A 86 5.11 3.87 -13.74
CA GLU A 86 5.60 4.92 -14.65
C GLU A 86 6.94 5.48 -14.19
N ILE A 87 7.09 5.79 -12.90
CA ILE A 87 8.34 6.30 -12.32
C ILE A 87 9.49 5.28 -12.50
N ILE A 88 9.25 3.99 -12.16
CA ILE A 88 10.28 2.95 -12.33
C ILE A 88 10.65 2.78 -13.82
N THR A 89 9.67 2.92 -14.72
CA THR A 89 9.93 2.91 -16.17
C THR A 89 10.81 4.08 -16.59
N ASP A 90 10.63 5.25 -16.02
CA ASP A 90 11.46 6.43 -16.28
C ASP A 90 12.87 6.27 -15.69
N VAL A 91 13.01 5.69 -14.50
CA VAL A 91 14.30 5.26 -13.92
C VAL A 91 15.02 4.32 -14.89
N ARG A 92 14.34 3.29 -15.38
CA ARG A 92 14.89 2.34 -16.35
C ARG A 92 15.36 3.03 -17.64
N LYS A 93 14.62 4.04 -18.13
CA LYS A 93 15.04 4.83 -19.30
C LYS A 93 16.34 5.60 -19.03
N GLN A 94 16.51 6.17 -17.82
CA GLN A 94 17.77 6.82 -17.43
C GLN A 94 18.93 5.82 -17.39
N TYR A 95 18.70 4.61 -16.85
CA TYR A 95 19.73 3.56 -16.85
C TYR A 95 20.14 3.17 -18.27
N VAL A 96 19.17 3.00 -19.20
CA VAL A 96 19.48 2.70 -20.61
C VAL A 96 20.29 3.84 -21.26
N LYS A 97 20.00 5.12 -20.95
CA LYS A 97 20.82 6.22 -21.42
C LYS A 97 22.25 6.15 -20.85
N GLY A 98 22.36 5.77 -19.57
CA GLY A 98 23.65 5.64 -18.88
C GLY A 98 24.56 4.52 -19.41
N THR A 99 24.04 3.56 -20.16
CA THR A 99 24.87 2.52 -20.80
C THR A 99 25.60 2.99 -22.05
N SER A 100 25.43 4.24 -22.49
CA SER A 100 26.12 4.76 -23.67
C SER A 100 27.58 5.09 -23.35
N ASP A 101 28.51 4.59 -24.14
CA ASP A 101 29.98 4.82 -23.99
C ASP A 101 30.40 6.24 -24.33
N THR A 102 29.51 7.08 -24.88
CA THR A 102 29.85 8.43 -25.38
C THR A 102 29.34 9.56 -24.45
N LEU A 103 28.98 9.24 -23.22
CA LEU A 103 28.46 10.22 -22.26
C LEU A 103 29.52 11.20 -21.81
N LYS A 104 29.22 12.49 -21.95
CA LYS A 104 30.02 13.57 -21.40
C LYS A 104 29.72 13.79 -19.91
N PRO A 105 30.61 14.46 -19.15
CA PRO A 105 30.38 14.79 -17.74
C PRO A 105 29.05 15.52 -17.52
N GLU A 106 28.68 16.45 -18.41
CA GLU A 106 27.42 17.20 -18.32
C GLU A 106 26.20 16.29 -18.49
N ASP A 107 26.27 15.31 -19.41
CA ASP A 107 25.17 14.35 -19.63
C ASP A 107 25.02 13.43 -18.42
N ARG A 108 26.12 13.01 -17.80
CA ARG A 108 26.12 12.21 -16.58
C ARG A 108 25.50 12.96 -15.40
N THR A 109 25.83 14.25 -15.24
CA THR A 109 25.21 15.11 -14.22
C THR A 109 23.69 15.22 -14.41
N ILE A 110 23.21 15.40 -15.64
CA ILE A 110 21.77 15.43 -15.94
C ILE A 110 21.10 14.11 -15.59
N ILE A 111 21.76 12.97 -15.83
CA ILE A 111 21.22 11.64 -15.44
C ILE A 111 21.15 11.56 -13.92
N THR A 112 22.18 12.01 -13.18
CA THR A 112 22.19 12.02 -11.71
C THR A 112 21.04 12.86 -11.15
N ASP A 113 20.87 14.10 -11.62
CA ASP A 113 19.80 14.99 -11.16
C ASP A 113 18.41 14.39 -11.39
N ASN A 114 18.21 13.74 -12.56
CA ASN A 114 16.97 13.05 -12.87
C ASN A 114 16.74 11.84 -11.96
N LEU A 115 17.76 11.04 -11.67
CA LEU A 115 17.66 9.88 -10.79
C LEU A 115 17.38 10.30 -9.33
N GLU A 116 17.99 11.38 -8.84
CA GLU A 116 17.72 11.93 -7.51
C GLU A 116 16.27 12.43 -7.38
N ALA A 117 15.76 13.11 -8.42
CA ALA A 117 14.36 13.55 -8.45
C ALA A 117 13.39 12.37 -8.47
N LEU A 118 13.64 11.35 -9.29
CA LEU A 118 12.81 10.14 -9.38
C LEU A 118 12.87 9.34 -8.07
N ALA A 119 14.02 9.27 -7.39
CA ALA A 119 14.17 8.61 -6.10
C ALA A 119 13.26 9.23 -5.03
N ALA A 120 13.18 10.56 -4.99
CA ALA A 120 12.29 11.27 -4.08
C ALA A 120 10.81 10.99 -4.39
N GLU A 121 10.44 10.89 -5.67
CA GLU A 121 9.05 10.70 -6.09
C GLU A 121 8.55 9.27 -5.85
N ILE A 122 9.42 8.25 -5.95
CA ILE A 122 9.07 6.84 -5.68
C ILE A 122 8.38 6.70 -4.32
N TYR A 123 9.00 7.21 -3.26
CA TYR A 123 8.47 7.05 -1.92
C TYR A 123 7.35 8.05 -1.58
N ASN A 124 7.33 9.24 -2.23
CA ASN A 124 6.22 10.18 -2.11
C ASN A 124 4.91 9.59 -2.63
N THR A 125 4.95 8.84 -3.74
CA THR A 125 3.79 8.14 -4.30
C THR A 125 3.20 7.14 -3.30
N GLY A 126 4.04 6.52 -2.48
CA GLY A 126 3.59 5.60 -1.43
C GLY A 126 2.88 6.27 -0.26
N ASN A 127 2.94 7.61 -0.13
CA ASN A 127 2.18 8.35 0.87
C ASN A 127 0.74 8.68 0.43
N ALA A 128 0.22 8.02 -0.61
CA ALA A 128 -1.16 8.19 -1.05
C ALA A 128 -2.14 7.95 0.11
N ASP A 129 -3.14 8.84 0.22
CA ASP A 129 -4.15 8.77 1.26
C ASP A 129 -5.57 8.69 0.69
N PHE A 130 -6.46 8.07 1.45
CA PHE A 130 -7.88 8.08 1.23
C PHE A 130 -8.60 8.56 2.50
N ALA A 131 -9.26 9.69 2.42
CA ALA A 131 -9.97 10.34 3.54
C ALA A 131 -9.10 10.50 4.81
N GLY A 132 -7.82 10.90 4.63
CA GLY A 132 -6.86 11.10 5.72
C GLY A 132 -6.27 9.80 6.27
N ARG A 133 -6.44 8.68 5.59
CA ARG A 133 -5.87 7.38 5.95
C ARG A 133 -4.90 6.91 4.89
N SER A 134 -3.66 6.58 5.28
CA SER A 134 -2.66 6.02 4.40
C SER A 134 -3.10 4.66 3.84
N VAL A 135 -3.03 4.48 2.51
CA VAL A 135 -3.54 3.27 1.86
C VAL A 135 -2.56 2.11 1.89
N PHE A 136 -1.24 2.38 2.06
CA PHE A 136 -0.19 1.37 2.04
C PHE A 136 0.33 0.97 3.42
N ALA A 137 -0.11 1.64 4.48
CA ALA A 137 0.37 1.42 5.85
C ALA A 137 -0.28 0.25 6.60
N GLY A 138 -1.11 -0.56 5.94
CA GLY A 138 -1.84 -1.66 6.57
C GLY A 138 -2.81 -1.16 7.64
N TYR A 139 -2.77 -1.74 8.86
CA TYR A 139 -3.62 -1.28 9.96
C TYR A 139 -3.23 0.09 10.53
N ARG A 140 -2.03 0.59 10.24
CA ARG A 140 -1.51 1.88 10.75
C ARG A 140 -1.88 3.02 9.80
N THR A 141 -3.14 3.14 9.49
CA THR A 141 -3.66 4.10 8.52
C THR A 141 -3.45 5.58 8.91
N ASP A 142 -3.07 5.86 10.15
CA ASP A 142 -2.72 7.16 10.70
C ASP A 142 -1.27 7.60 10.41
N THR A 143 -0.43 6.68 9.90
CA THR A 143 0.96 6.97 9.58
C THR A 143 1.23 6.82 8.08
N THR A 144 2.11 7.66 7.55
CA THR A 144 2.62 7.56 6.18
C THR A 144 3.75 6.55 6.11
N ILE A 145 4.05 6.00 4.92
CA ILE A 145 5.17 5.07 4.76
C ILE A 145 6.54 5.74 4.88
N THR A 146 6.60 7.08 4.75
CA THR A 146 7.84 7.86 4.89
C THR A 146 7.76 8.83 6.04
N PHE A 147 8.93 9.21 6.58
CA PHE A 147 9.04 10.31 7.54
C PHE A 147 8.69 11.64 6.86
N GLN A 148 7.72 12.36 7.39
CA GLN A 148 7.28 13.66 6.84
C GLN A 148 8.17 14.83 7.29
N LYS A 149 8.93 14.65 8.35
CA LYS A 149 9.91 15.61 8.91
C LYS A 149 11.11 14.84 9.43
N GLN A 150 12.18 15.55 9.73
CA GLN A 150 13.32 14.96 10.43
C GLN A 150 12.88 14.53 11.84
N GLU A 151 13.15 13.27 12.19
CA GLU A 151 12.80 12.68 13.48
C GLU A 151 14.04 12.03 14.12
N SER A 152 14.04 11.97 15.46
CA SER A 152 15.10 11.34 16.24
C SER A 152 14.47 10.28 17.14
N ILE A 153 14.04 9.18 16.55
CA ILE A 153 13.47 8.02 17.23
C ILE A 153 14.46 6.88 17.09
N ASN A 154 14.81 6.23 18.19
CA ASN A 154 15.71 5.07 18.11
C ASN A 154 14.91 3.83 17.70
N TYR A 155 15.23 3.30 16.53
CA TYR A 155 14.70 2.03 16.04
C TYR A 155 15.78 0.96 16.14
N GLU A 156 15.45 -0.11 16.83
CA GLU A 156 16.16 -1.39 16.77
C GLU A 156 15.47 -2.22 15.67
N ILE A 157 16.16 -2.46 14.57
CA ILE A 157 15.61 -3.08 13.35
C ILE A 157 16.24 -4.45 13.16
N THR A 158 15.40 -5.46 12.94
CA THR A 158 15.85 -6.81 12.60
C THR A 158 15.47 -7.11 11.14
N GLU A 159 16.48 -7.20 10.29
CA GLU A 159 16.35 -7.63 8.89
C GLU A 159 16.68 -9.11 8.76
N LYS A 160 15.87 -9.81 7.96
CA LYS A 160 16.17 -11.15 7.47
C LYS A 160 16.59 -11.05 6.02
N PHE A 161 17.63 -11.78 5.66
CA PHE A 161 18.11 -11.80 4.29
C PHE A 161 17.57 -13.01 3.54
N ASP A 162 17.22 -12.77 2.28
CA ASP A 162 16.91 -13.79 1.30
C ASP A 162 18.11 -13.97 0.34
N ASP A 163 18.13 -15.00 -0.48
CA ASP A 163 19.17 -15.31 -1.46
C ASP A 163 19.53 -14.15 -2.42
N VAL A 164 18.71 -13.10 -2.48
CA VAL A 164 18.86 -11.94 -3.39
C VAL A 164 19.73 -10.83 -2.80
N THR A 165 20.07 -10.89 -1.50
CA THR A 165 20.67 -9.76 -0.78
C THR A 165 22.19 -9.70 -0.87
N VAL A 166 22.83 -10.73 -1.39
CA VAL A 166 24.29 -10.75 -1.63
C VAL A 166 24.58 -10.18 -3.00
N ASP A 167 25.26 -9.04 -3.04
CA ASP A 167 25.67 -8.38 -4.28
C ASP A 167 27.21 -8.38 -4.39
N SER A 168 27.73 -8.50 -5.60
CA SER A 168 29.16 -8.33 -5.87
C SER A 168 29.38 -6.98 -6.51
N ILE A 169 30.22 -6.16 -5.88
CA ILE A 169 30.63 -4.84 -6.38
C ILE A 169 32.10 -4.83 -6.76
N LYS A 170 32.43 -4.00 -7.75
CA LYS A 170 33.82 -3.73 -8.11
C LYS A 170 34.36 -2.63 -7.22
N TYR A 171 35.42 -2.94 -6.50
CA TYR A 171 36.22 -1.97 -5.76
C TYR A 171 37.42 -1.55 -6.58
N VAL A 172 37.69 -0.26 -6.70
CA VAL A 172 38.84 0.30 -7.44
C VAL A 172 39.75 0.97 -6.43
N ASN A 173 40.95 0.42 -6.25
CA ASN A 173 41.99 1.06 -5.46
C ASN A 173 42.73 2.04 -6.33
N GLN A 174 42.76 3.33 -5.93
CA GLN A 174 43.52 4.36 -6.55
C GLN A 174 44.91 4.42 -5.92
N GLY A 175 45.91 3.82 -6.57
CA GLY A 175 47.30 3.85 -6.12
C GLY A 175 48.01 5.13 -6.49
N ALA A 176 49.26 5.26 -6.04
CA ALA A 176 50.18 6.38 -6.40
C ALA A 176 50.77 6.22 -7.81
N ASP A 177 50.75 4.99 -8.34
CA ASP A 177 51.24 4.65 -9.68
C ASP A 177 50.33 3.62 -10.35
N GLU A 178 50.58 3.38 -11.65
CA GLU A 178 49.77 2.45 -12.44
C GLU A 178 49.80 1.02 -11.87
N ASN A 179 50.93 0.57 -11.28
CA ASN A 179 51.03 -0.81 -10.74
C ASN A 179 50.27 -0.99 -9.43
N SER A 180 50.16 0.05 -8.61
CA SER A 180 49.42 0.05 -7.36
C SER A 180 47.92 0.30 -7.53
N THR A 181 47.49 0.67 -8.75
CA THR A 181 46.08 0.85 -9.12
C THR A 181 45.52 -0.44 -9.65
N PHE A 182 44.51 -1.02 -8.96
CA PHE A 182 43.86 -2.29 -9.33
C PHE A 182 42.37 -2.26 -9.06
N GLU A 183 41.63 -3.17 -9.71
CA GLU A 183 40.23 -3.47 -9.39
C GLU A 183 40.11 -4.88 -8.81
N THR A 184 39.13 -5.08 -7.93
CA THR A 184 38.79 -6.41 -7.41
C THR A 184 37.28 -6.48 -7.14
N ASP A 185 36.72 -7.68 -7.21
CA ASP A 185 35.33 -7.91 -6.84
C ASP A 185 35.24 -8.18 -5.33
N ILE A 186 34.33 -7.50 -4.66
CA ILE A 186 34.02 -7.67 -3.24
C ILE A 186 32.55 -8.03 -3.12
N VAL A 187 32.28 -9.07 -2.34
CA VAL A 187 30.92 -9.47 -2.00
C VAL A 187 30.46 -8.65 -0.79
N ARG A 188 29.29 -8.04 -0.92
CA ARG A 188 28.65 -7.29 0.16
C ARG A 188 27.23 -7.74 0.42
N ILE A 189 26.80 -7.59 1.65
CA ILE A 189 25.39 -7.57 2.05
C ILE A 189 25.03 -6.13 2.37
N ARG A 190 24.07 -5.56 1.63
CA ARG A 190 23.66 -4.18 1.83
C ARG A 190 22.37 -4.13 2.64
N LEU A 191 22.42 -3.44 3.78
CA LEU A 191 21.26 -3.19 4.63
C LEU A 191 20.30 -2.18 3.99
N SER A 192 19.06 -2.21 4.41
CA SER A 192 18.01 -1.33 3.89
C SER A 192 18.23 0.15 4.23
N TYR A 193 18.99 0.43 5.27
CA TYR A 193 19.30 1.79 5.71
C TYR A 193 20.81 2.04 5.75
N ASP A 194 21.18 3.30 5.60
CA ASP A 194 22.52 3.85 5.82
C ASP A 194 22.61 4.57 7.18
N LYS A 195 23.76 5.14 7.51
CA LYS A 195 24.00 5.94 8.74
C LYS A 195 23.51 5.23 10.01
N ILE A 196 23.93 3.99 10.15
CA ILE A 196 23.61 3.11 11.27
C ILE A 196 24.43 3.52 12.48
N ASP A 197 23.80 3.63 13.65
CA ASP A 197 24.48 4.01 14.88
C ASP A 197 25.30 2.86 15.45
N ASN A 198 24.70 1.66 15.51
CA ASN A 198 25.34 0.47 16.09
C ASN A 198 24.78 -0.83 15.49
N LEU A 199 25.66 -1.83 15.35
CA LEU A 199 25.32 -3.20 15.00
C LEU A 199 25.14 -4.00 16.30
N GLU A 200 23.93 -4.42 16.64
CA GLU A 200 23.66 -5.17 17.87
C GLU A 200 23.98 -6.66 17.74
N SER A 201 23.54 -7.27 16.66
CA SER A 201 23.79 -8.69 16.42
C SER A 201 23.80 -9.01 14.93
N LEU A 202 24.65 -9.97 14.58
CA LEU A 202 24.71 -10.56 13.24
C LEU A 202 24.61 -12.07 13.41
N SER A 203 23.56 -12.68 12.87
CA SER A 203 23.40 -14.12 12.81
C SER A 203 23.54 -14.57 11.36
N LEU A 204 24.70 -15.09 11.01
CA LEU A 204 24.96 -15.75 9.75
C LEU A 204 24.84 -17.26 10.01
N THR A 205 23.64 -17.79 9.93
CA THR A 205 23.40 -19.25 10.01
C THR A 205 23.80 -19.86 8.68
N SER A 206 25.07 -19.85 8.39
CA SER A 206 25.56 -20.56 7.22
C SER A 206 25.83 -22.02 7.55
N ARG A 207 25.80 -22.89 6.54
CA ARG A 207 26.39 -24.23 6.57
C ARG A 207 27.91 -24.22 6.81
N ILE A 208 28.48 -23.06 7.18
CA ILE A 208 29.85 -22.99 7.69
C ILE A 208 29.86 -23.81 8.97
N SER A 209 30.16 -25.10 8.80
CA SER A 209 30.40 -26.01 9.90
C SER A 209 31.31 -25.32 10.93
N SER A 210 30.76 -24.90 12.06
CA SER A 210 31.48 -24.52 13.30
C SER A 210 32.64 -23.53 13.18
N GLY A 211 32.72 -22.67 12.19
CA GLY A 211 33.76 -21.65 12.09
C GLY A 211 33.34 -20.35 12.79
N THR A 212 34.13 -19.91 13.76
CA THR A 212 34.06 -18.55 14.30
C THR A 212 34.38 -17.59 13.17
N TYR A 213 33.54 -16.57 12.96
CA TYR A 213 33.82 -15.46 12.07
C TYR A 213 34.09 -14.19 12.89
N THR A 214 34.92 -13.30 12.35
CA THR A 214 35.23 -12.02 12.97
C THR A 214 34.53 -10.90 12.23
N VAL A 215 33.72 -10.11 12.93
CA VAL A 215 33.10 -8.91 12.38
C VAL A 215 33.74 -7.69 13.02
N VAL A 216 34.23 -6.79 12.21
CA VAL A 216 34.83 -5.53 12.66
C VAL A 216 34.03 -4.37 12.10
N THR A 217 33.62 -3.46 12.97
CA THR A 217 33.00 -2.20 12.54
C THR A 217 34.11 -1.20 12.19
N LYS A 218 34.01 -0.62 11.01
CA LYS A 218 35.00 0.34 10.52
C LYS A 218 34.33 1.48 9.76
N SER A 219 34.71 2.73 10.07
CA SER A 219 34.24 3.89 9.36
C SER A 219 34.82 3.97 7.95
N SER A 220 34.05 4.49 7.00
CA SER A 220 34.48 4.73 5.63
C SER A 220 35.67 5.69 5.51
N SER A 221 35.90 6.51 6.54
CA SER A 221 37.02 7.47 6.59
C SER A 221 38.30 6.92 7.26
N GLU A 222 38.27 5.70 7.78
CA GLU A 222 39.42 5.08 8.45
C GLU A 222 40.44 4.54 7.47
N SER A 223 41.75 4.64 7.84
CA SER A 223 42.86 4.07 7.06
C SER A 223 43.43 2.83 7.78
N PRO A 224 43.61 1.67 7.09
CA PRO A 224 43.24 1.42 5.69
C PRO A 224 41.73 1.42 5.50
N ASP A 225 41.29 1.75 4.28
CA ASP A 225 39.89 1.72 3.85
C ASP A 225 39.21 0.38 4.23
N PRO A 226 37.93 0.37 4.63
CA PRO A 226 37.16 -0.85 4.94
C PRO A 226 37.26 -1.92 3.84
N TYR A 227 37.21 -1.54 2.58
CA TYR A 227 37.34 -2.45 1.43
C TYR A 227 38.73 -3.07 1.35
N GLN A 228 39.79 -2.30 1.52
CA GLN A 228 41.17 -2.81 1.57
C GLN A 228 41.38 -3.75 2.80
N THR A 229 40.71 -3.44 3.90
CA THR A 229 40.77 -4.27 5.10
C THR A 229 40.19 -5.67 4.82
N VAL A 230 39.05 -5.77 4.15
CA VAL A 230 38.45 -7.07 3.77
C VAL A 230 39.36 -7.83 2.84
N ILE A 231 39.92 -7.18 1.81
CA ILE A 231 40.84 -7.79 0.83
C ILE A 231 42.09 -8.38 1.52
N SER A 232 42.60 -7.69 2.54
CA SER A 232 43.77 -8.16 3.28
C SER A 232 43.52 -9.45 4.12
N HIS A 233 42.24 -9.78 4.36
CA HIS A 233 41.79 -10.96 5.11
C HIS A 233 41.03 -11.98 4.26
N ASP A 234 41.28 -12.02 2.96
CA ASP A 234 40.55 -12.85 1.98
C ASP A 234 40.56 -14.37 2.32
N ASN A 235 41.59 -14.84 3.03
CA ASN A 235 41.73 -16.25 3.41
C ASN A 235 41.14 -16.59 4.79
N GLU A 236 40.52 -15.62 5.46
CA GLU A 236 39.93 -15.74 6.78
C GLU A 236 38.41 -15.61 6.71
N ASN A 237 37.68 -16.10 7.73
CA ASN A 237 36.25 -15.82 7.88
C ASN A 237 36.10 -14.40 8.50
N TYR A 238 36.17 -13.40 7.66
CA TYR A 238 36.25 -12.01 8.09
C TYR A 238 35.20 -11.16 7.39
N ALA A 239 34.54 -10.30 8.14
CA ALA A 239 33.59 -9.34 7.62
C ALA A 239 33.85 -7.95 8.20
N VAL A 240 33.64 -6.92 7.41
CA VAL A 240 33.71 -5.53 7.85
C VAL A 240 32.37 -4.88 7.69
N PHE A 241 31.86 -4.35 8.78
CA PHE A 241 30.63 -3.56 8.79
C PHE A 241 30.97 -2.07 8.65
N VAL A 242 30.36 -1.39 7.68
CA VAL A 242 30.52 0.04 7.41
C VAL A 242 29.23 0.76 7.80
N PRO A 243 29.17 1.45 8.95
CA PRO A 243 27.95 2.07 9.46
C PRO A 243 27.39 3.17 8.55
N GLU A 244 28.24 3.97 7.93
CA GLU A 244 27.87 5.11 7.11
C GLU A 244 27.10 4.68 5.86
N THR A 245 27.53 3.59 5.22
CA THR A 245 26.89 3.07 4.02
C THR A 245 25.87 1.96 4.31
N GLY A 246 25.88 1.40 5.55
CA GLY A 246 25.05 0.27 5.90
C GLY A 246 25.41 -0.99 5.13
N GLU A 247 26.70 -1.22 4.91
CA GLU A 247 27.21 -2.36 4.16
C GLU A 247 27.99 -3.32 5.06
N LEU A 248 27.76 -4.60 4.86
CA LEU A 248 28.56 -5.66 5.43
C LEU A 248 29.40 -6.29 4.30
N LEU A 249 30.69 -5.99 4.33
CA LEU A 249 31.66 -6.49 3.36
C LEU A 249 32.18 -7.85 3.80
N LEU A 250 32.17 -8.81 2.92
CA LEU A 250 32.59 -10.19 3.19
C LEU A 250 33.94 -10.49 2.54
N SER A 251 34.81 -11.19 3.28
CA SER A 251 36.05 -11.75 2.70
C SER A 251 35.71 -12.79 1.64
N LYS A 252 36.63 -13.03 0.71
CA LYS A 252 36.41 -14.01 -0.37
C LYS A 252 36.10 -15.41 0.16
N LYS A 253 36.81 -15.86 1.19
CA LYS A 253 36.55 -17.17 1.84
C LYS A 253 35.15 -17.25 2.45
N MET A 254 34.67 -16.15 3.02
CA MET A 254 33.35 -16.07 3.61
C MET A 254 32.28 -15.99 2.52
N ALA A 255 32.52 -15.25 1.45
CA ALA A 255 31.67 -15.15 0.30
C ALA A 255 31.47 -16.49 -0.42
N ASP A 256 32.54 -17.27 -0.64
CA ASP A 256 32.48 -18.58 -1.27
C ASP A 256 31.69 -19.61 -0.43
N SER A 257 31.55 -19.39 0.86
CA SER A 257 30.78 -20.26 1.78
C SER A 257 29.33 -19.81 2.00
N THR A 258 28.93 -18.68 1.42
CA THR A 258 27.59 -18.05 1.61
C THR A 258 26.57 -18.43 0.53
N ASP A 259 26.81 -19.41 -0.31
CA ASP A 259 25.85 -19.89 -1.33
C ASP A 259 24.48 -20.37 -0.73
N ASP A 260 24.35 -20.42 0.60
CA ASP A 260 23.13 -20.80 1.33
C ASP A 260 22.87 -19.81 2.49
N ILE A 261 22.54 -18.55 2.21
CA ILE A 261 22.22 -17.53 3.23
C ILE A 261 20.75 -17.62 3.70
N ALA A 262 20.12 -18.76 3.61
CA ALA A 262 18.69 -18.96 3.83
C ALA A 262 18.14 -18.53 5.23
N ASP A 263 18.99 -18.22 6.21
CA ASP A 263 18.55 -17.82 7.57
C ASP A 263 19.41 -16.72 8.20
N CYS A 264 19.99 -15.83 7.40
CA CYS A 264 20.75 -14.71 7.94
C CYS A 264 19.83 -13.61 8.45
N SER A 265 20.14 -13.08 9.62
CA SER A 265 19.48 -11.90 10.17
C SER A 265 20.50 -10.95 10.78
N VAL A 266 20.20 -9.67 10.66
CA VAL A 266 20.99 -8.59 11.28
C VAL A 266 20.08 -7.74 12.12
N THR A 267 20.52 -7.40 13.34
CA THR A 267 19.85 -6.44 14.18
C THR A 267 20.77 -5.25 14.41
N TYR A 268 20.26 -4.06 14.13
CA TYR A 268 21.01 -2.82 14.25
C TYR A 268 20.13 -1.67 14.73
N ASN A 269 20.77 -0.62 15.26
CA ASN A 269 20.13 0.57 15.78
C ASN A 269 20.38 1.77 14.88
N ARG A 270 19.33 2.54 14.64
CA ARG A 270 19.39 3.83 13.98
C ARG A 270 18.47 4.84 14.65
N SER A 271 19.01 6.06 14.92
CA SER A 271 18.29 7.10 15.67
C SER A 271 17.96 8.35 14.85
N LYS A 272 18.60 8.55 13.69
CA LYS A 272 18.45 9.78 12.89
C LYS A 272 17.74 9.47 11.58
N TRP A 273 16.60 10.11 11.37
CA TRP A 273 15.74 9.90 10.21
C TRP A 273 15.54 11.21 9.46
N ALA A 274 15.81 11.22 8.17
CA ALA A 274 15.56 12.36 7.32
C ALA A 274 14.13 12.33 6.74
N LYS A 275 13.65 13.50 6.33
CA LYS A 275 12.39 13.58 5.60
C LYS A 275 12.47 12.78 4.30
N GLY A 276 11.45 11.98 4.01
CA GLY A 276 11.34 11.15 2.80
C GLY A 276 11.93 9.75 2.93
N GLU A 277 12.65 9.43 4.02
CA GLU A 277 13.09 8.06 4.29
C GLU A 277 11.93 7.16 4.70
N LEU A 278 12.03 5.87 4.37
CA LEU A 278 11.02 4.87 4.72
C LEU A 278 10.99 4.62 6.22
N ARG A 279 9.80 4.43 6.76
CA ARG A 279 9.59 4.04 8.17
C ARG A 279 9.79 2.55 8.34
N PRO A 280 10.66 2.10 9.27
CA PRO A 280 10.96 0.68 9.48
C PRO A 280 9.73 -0.18 9.83
N GLU A 281 8.79 0.40 10.56
CA GLU A 281 7.59 -0.30 11.04
C GLU A 281 6.68 -0.87 9.96
N HIS A 282 6.83 -0.45 8.71
CA HIS A 282 6.05 -0.95 7.57
C HIS A 282 6.73 -2.12 6.84
N TYR A 283 8.02 -2.34 7.09
CA TYR A 283 8.84 -3.32 6.35
C TYR A 283 9.46 -4.39 7.25
N PHE A 284 9.86 -4.01 8.48
CA PHE A 284 10.68 -4.86 9.35
C PHE A 284 10.04 -5.06 10.72
N ASN A 285 10.44 -6.15 11.37
CA ASN A 285 10.24 -6.25 12.80
C ASN A 285 11.18 -5.27 13.48
N CYS A 286 10.64 -4.34 14.24
CA CYS A 286 11.44 -3.32 14.88
C CYS A 286 10.82 -2.87 16.20
N THR A 287 11.69 -2.34 17.07
CA THR A 287 11.31 -1.73 18.34
C THR A 287 11.68 -0.25 18.27
N ALA A 288 10.68 0.63 18.37
CA ALA A 288 10.91 2.07 18.43
C ALA A 288 10.93 2.56 19.87
N THR A 289 11.95 3.32 20.23
CA THR A 289 12.07 3.98 21.54
C THR A 289 12.11 5.48 21.34
N ASP A 290 11.13 6.18 21.89
CA ASP A 290 11.09 7.65 21.87
C ASP A 290 12.17 8.20 22.82
N PRO A 291 13.08 9.06 22.35
CA PRO A 291 14.18 9.59 23.15
C PRO A 291 13.74 10.54 24.29
N VAL A 292 12.50 11.08 24.22
CA VAL A 292 11.98 12.04 25.20
C VAL A 292 11.07 11.35 26.23
N THR A 293 10.14 10.51 25.76
CA THR A 293 9.16 9.85 26.61
C THR A 293 9.64 8.50 27.14
N HIS A 294 10.69 7.94 26.53
CA HIS A 294 11.17 6.57 26.75
C HIS A 294 10.09 5.49 26.54
N GLU A 295 9.06 5.83 25.79
CA GLU A 295 8.03 4.88 25.42
C GLU A 295 8.59 3.89 24.39
N VAL A 296 8.42 2.60 24.65
CA VAL A 296 8.88 1.53 23.78
C VAL A 296 7.68 0.94 23.05
N LYS A 297 7.75 0.90 21.72
CA LYS A 297 6.72 0.32 20.86
C LYS A 297 7.32 -0.78 19.98
N GLU A 298 6.80 -1.98 20.11
CA GLU A 298 7.19 -3.09 19.26
C GLU A 298 6.30 -3.12 18.01
N TYR A 299 6.92 -3.27 16.86
CA TYR A 299 6.27 -3.41 15.57
C TYR A 299 6.64 -4.74 14.92
N LYS A 300 5.63 -5.41 14.39
CA LYS A 300 5.82 -6.63 13.59
C LYS A 300 5.64 -6.27 12.12
N SER A 301 6.57 -6.74 11.30
CA SER A 301 6.45 -6.65 9.84
C SER A 301 5.18 -7.36 9.41
N HIS A 302 4.48 -6.89 8.45
CA HIS A 302 3.14 -7.25 7.97
C HIS A 302 2.08 -6.37 8.62
N GLY A 303 1.79 -5.29 7.94
CA GLY A 303 0.83 -4.26 8.35
C GLY A 303 -0.62 -4.69 8.47
N GLY A 304 -0.90 -5.99 8.27
CA GLY A 304 -2.22 -6.59 8.39
C GLY A 304 -3.15 -6.34 7.19
N GLU A 305 -4.14 -7.21 7.04
CA GLU A 305 -5.12 -7.14 5.96
C GLU A 305 -6.39 -6.43 6.40
N ILE A 306 -6.71 -5.30 5.77
CA ILE A 306 -7.98 -4.60 5.98
C ILE A 306 -9.05 -5.29 5.13
N GLN A 307 -10.07 -5.82 5.80
CA GLN A 307 -11.18 -6.51 5.15
C GLN A 307 -12.47 -5.72 5.32
N TYR A 308 -13.15 -5.46 4.23
CA TYR A 308 -14.47 -4.86 4.22
C TYR A 308 -15.56 -5.92 4.05
N ASN A 309 -16.59 -5.84 4.88
CA ASN A 309 -17.78 -6.67 4.74
C ASN A 309 -18.65 -6.13 3.60
N ILE A 310 -18.64 -6.83 2.47
CA ILE A 310 -19.33 -6.45 1.24
C ILE A 310 -20.60 -7.26 0.97
N GLY A 311 -21.02 -8.07 1.92
CA GLY A 311 -22.23 -8.90 1.84
C GLY A 311 -22.39 -9.80 3.06
N VAL A 312 -23.48 -10.54 3.12
CA VAL A 312 -23.72 -11.49 4.21
C VAL A 312 -22.65 -12.60 4.15
N ASN A 313 -21.81 -12.68 5.19
CA ASN A 313 -20.68 -13.62 5.29
C ASN A 313 -19.67 -13.49 4.12
N GLN A 314 -19.54 -12.29 3.54
CA GLN A 314 -18.57 -12.02 2.49
C GLN A 314 -17.73 -10.82 2.85
N SER A 315 -16.43 -11.04 2.90
CA SER A 315 -15.42 -9.97 3.07
C SER A 315 -14.47 -9.94 1.88
N LEU A 316 -13.91 -8.78 1.62
CA LEU A 316 -12.88 -8.56 0.62
C LEU A 316 -11.73 -7.80 1.25
N ARG A 317 -10.50 -8.27 1.04
CA ARG A 317 -9.30 -7.49 1.35
C ARG A 317 -9.22 -6.31 0.39
N ILE A 318 -9.09 -5.09 0.92
CA ILE A 318 -9.04 -3.86 0.12
C ILE A 318 -7.66 -3.21 0.09
N ASN A 319 -6.82 -3.48 1.08
CA ASN A 319 -5.50 -2.85 1.17
C ASN A 319 -4.43 -3.66 0.45
N THR A 320 -3.44 -2.94 -0.07
CA THR A 320 -2.13 -3.43 -0.49
C THR A 320 -1.12 -2.83 0.47
N THR A 321 -0.17 -3.61 0.99
CA THR A 321 0.82 -3.13 1.94
C THR A 321 2.05 -2.58 1.23
N ALA A 322 2.82 -1.71 1.89
CA ALA A 322 3.99 -1.06 1.29
C ALA A 322 5.04 -2.06 0.79
N ASP A 323 5.26 -3.15 1.52
CA ASP A 323 6.20 -4.22 1.16
C ASP A 323 5.81 -5.01 -0.10
N GLU A 324 4.52 -5.00 -0.49
CA GLU A 324 4.04 -5.65 -1.71
C GLU A 324 4.42 -4.87 -2.99
N CYS A 325 4.54 -3.54 -2.94
CA CYS A 325 4.80 -2.69 -4.12
C CYS A 325 6.01 -1.77 -3.95
N PHE A 326 6.20 -1.11 -2.81
CA PHE A 326 7.33 -0.19 -2.57
C PHE A 326 8.48 -0.94 -1.92
N THR A 327 9.34 -1.56 -2.74
CA THR A 327 10.51 -2.29 -2.22
C THR A 327 11.52 -1.31 -1.61
N HIS A 328 11.98 -1.58 -0.40
CA HIS A 328 12.94 -0.72 0.33
C HIS A 328 14.29 -0.54 -0.39
N ASN A 329 14.69 -1.48 -1.26
CA ASN A 329 15.96 -1.43 -1.97
C ASN A 329 15.98 -0.53 -3.22
N ILE A 330 14.83 -0.08 -3.74
CA ILE A 330 14.77 0.69 -5.01
C ILE A 330 15.64 1.94 -4.95
N VAL A 331 15.46 2.77 -3.91
CA VAL A 331 16.22 4.02 -3.77
C VAL A 331 17.69 3.76 -3.44
N ARG A 332 17.98 2.67 -2.72
CA ARG A 332 19.38 2.26 -2.44
C ARG A 332 20.10 1.84 -3.72
N ASP A 333 19.45 1.15 -4.63
CA ASP A 333 20.02 0.79 -5.93
C ASP A 333 20.25 2.03 -6.83
N LEU A 334 19.36 3.02 -6.75
CA LEU A 334 19.54 4.33 -7.40
C LEU A 334 20.77 5.05 -6.84
N GLN A 335 20.96 5.05 -5.52
CA GLN A 335 22.11 5.66 -4.86
C GLN A 335 23.42 5.05 -5.32
N ASP A 336 23.53 3.72 -5.46
CA ASP A 336 24.72 3.05 -5.97
C ASP A 336 25.13 3.56 -7.37
N VAL A 337 24.14 3.73 -8.25
CA VAL A 337 24.38 4.25 -9.60
C VAL A 337 24.81 5.72 -9.57
N ILE A 338 24.16 6.54 -8.75
CA ILE A 338 24.51 7.95 -8.57
C ILE A 338 25.94 8.09 -8.04
N GLU A 339 26.31 7.26 -7.06
CA GLU A 339 27.66 7.27 -6.49
C GLU A 339 28.70 6.83 -7.50
N ALA A 340 28.43 5.80 -8.30
CA ALA A 340 29.33 5.39 -9.37
C ALA A 340 29.51 6.47 -10.46
N ILE A 341 28.49 7.25 -10.77
CA ILE A 341 28.60 8.41 -11.68
C ILE A 341 29.47 9.49 -11.04
N LYS A 342 29.29 9.78 -9.76
CA LYS A 342 30.11 10.76 -9.02
C LYS A 342 31.57 10.34 -9.00
N ASP A 343 31.87 9.07 -8.70
CA ASP A 343 33.24 8.52 -8.74
C ASP A 343 33.93 8.78 -10.09
N VAL A 344 33.21 8.58 -11.21
CA VAL A 344 33.76 8.81 -12.56
C VAL A 344 33.98 10.29 -12.83
N ASN A 345 33.09 11.16 -12.42
CA ASN A 345 33.24 12.60 -12.59
C ASN A 345 34.39 13.14 -11.76
N ASP A 346 34.54 12.70 -10.52
CA ASP A 346 35.60 13.13 -9.59
C ASP A 346 36.98 12.72 -10.11
N ILE A 347 37.14 11.51 -10.65
CA ILE A 347 38.43 11.09 -11.24
C ILE A 347 38.76 11.85 -12.53
N GLU A 348 37.75 12.19 -13.35
CA GLU A 348 37.97 13.06 -14.54
C GLU A 348 38.46 14.45 -14.14
N GLU A 349 37.84 15.07 -13.12
CA GLU A 349 38.26 16.37 -12.61
C GLU A 349 39.68 16.29 -12.02
N ARG A 350 40.01 15.21 -11.29
CA ARG A 350 41.35 14.97 -10.79
C ARG A 350 42.36 14.84 -11.92
N ILE A 351 42.08 14.08 -12.98
CA ILE A 351 42.96 13.95 -14.15
C ILE A 351 43.20 15.31 -14.80
N LYS A 352 42.16 16.11 -14.95
CA LYS A 352 42.29 17.48 -15.48
C LYS A 352 43.22 18.33 -14.61
N THR A 353 43.00 18.35 -13.30
CA THR A 353 43.80 19.08 -12.34
C THR A 353 45.26 18.62 -12.35
N LEU A 354 45.53 17.32 -12.48
CA LEU A 354 46.88 16.79 -12.58
C LEU A 354 47.57 17.21 -13.89
N LYS A 355 46.86 17.22 -15.02
CA LYS A 355 47.38 17.69 -16.30
C LYS A 355 47.68 19.19 -16.28
N ASP A 356 46.79 20.00 -15.72
CA ASP A 356 47.01 21.45 -15.56
C ASP A 356 48.29 21.71 -14.73
N LYS A 357 48.48 20.99 -13.63
CA LYS A 357 49.71 21.05 -12.81
C LYS A 357 50.96 20.60 -13.59
N TYR A 358 50.83 19.56 -14.41
CA TYR A 358 51.93 19.07 -15.24
C TYR A 358 52.34 20.10 -16.27
N ASP A 359 51.40 20.80 -16.88
CA ASP A 359 51.64 21.86 -17.88
C ASP A 359 52.23 23.15 -17.25
N GLU A 360 51.91 23.42 -15.97
CA GLU A 360 52.48 24.55 -15.20
C GLU A 360 53.94 24.32 -14.78
N LEU A 361 54.38 23.06 -14.68
CA LEU A 361 55.76 22.76 -14.29
C LEU A 361 56.75 23.09 -15.40
N SER A 362 57.90 23.72 -15.01
CA SER A 362 59.00 23.99 -15.92
C SER A 362 59.51 22.69 -16.56
N GLU A 363 59.85 22.76 -17.86
CA GLU A 363 60.47 21.64 -18.57
C GLU A 363 61.80 21.17 -17.93
N THR A 364 62.45 22.03 -17.12
CA THR A 364 63.71 21.73 -16.41
C THR A 364 63.44 20.87 -15.11
N ASP A 365 62.25 20.83 -14.59
CA ASP A 365 61.90 19.98 -13.44
C ASP A 365 61.47 18.58 -13.88
N VAL A 366 62.46 17.81 -14.31
CA VAL A 366 62.27 16.44 -14.81
C VAL A 366 61.65 15.53 -13.74
N THR A 367 62.09 15.67 -12.47
CA THR A 367 61.68 14.81 -11.38
C THR A 367 60.20 15.06 -11.00
N GLY A 368 59.78 16.32 -10.94
CA GLY A 368 58.41 16.72 -10.67
C GLY A 368 57.45 16.25 -11.79
N ARG A 369 57.89 16.43 -13.05
CA ARG A 369 57.11 15.97 -14.21
C ARG A 369 56.97 14.45 -14.27
N GLU A 370 58.03 13.67 -14.00
CA GLU A 370 57.97 12.21 -13.92
C GLU A 370 57.04 11.72 -12.79
N ALA A 371 57.04 12.38 -11.64
CA ALA A 371 56.12 12.04 -10.55
C ALA A 371 54.65 12.31 -10.91
N LEU A 372 54.35 13.49 -11.47
CA LEU A 372 53.00 13.83 -11.94
C LEU A 372 52.53 12.94 -13.09
N GLN A 373 53.42 12.55 -14.01
CA GLN A 373 53.07 11.63 -15.08
C GLN A 373 52.64 10.27 -14.54
N LYS A 374 53.31 9.71 -13.52
CA LYS A 374 52.92 8.48 -12.87
C LYS A 374 51.54 8.60 -12.20
N GLU A 375 51.27 9.74 -11.56
CA GLU A 375 49.93 9.98 -10.97
C GLU A 375 48.85 10.12 -12.05
N ILE A 376 49.15 10.75 -13.20
CA ILE A 376 48.23 10.86 -14.34
C ILE A 376 47.95 9.47 -14.92
N ASP A 377 48.99 8.63 -15.09
CA ASP A 377 48.81 7.27 -15.61
C ASP A 377 47.98 6.39 -14.66
N ALA A 378 48.24 6.49 -13.34
CA ALA A 378 47.43 5.87 -12.31
C ALA A 378 45.94 6.31 -12.33
N ALA A 379 45.73 7.62 -12.46
CA ALA A 379 44.40 8.21 -12.52
C ALA A 379 43.63 7.78 -13.81
N ASN A 380 44.31 7.74 -14.96
CA ASN A 380 43.72 7.25 -16.21
C ASN A 380 43.32 5.77 -16.12
N LYS A 381 44.16 4.95 -15.47
CA LYS A 381 43.82 3.53 -15.21
C LYS A 381 42.62 3.39 -14.26
N ALA A 382 42.60 4.18 -13.18
CA ALA A 382 41.46 4.22 -12.26
C ALA A 382 40.15 4.67 -12.96
N TYR A 383 40.26 5.70 -13.84
CA TYR A 383 39.15 6.14 -14.67
C TYR A 383 38.56 4.98 -15.51
N THR A 384 39.44 4.20 -16.16
CA THR A 384 39.01 3.06 -16.97
C THR A 384 38.23 2.04 -16.13
N PHE A 385 38.73 1.75 -14.94
CA PHE A 385 38.05 0.79 -14.02
C PHE A 385 36.73 1.37 -13.48
N LEU A 386 36.69 2.63 -13.06
CA LEU A 386 35.50 3.29 -12.57
C LEU A 386 34.42 3.41 -13.67
N ASN A 387 34.82 3.73 -14.88
CA ASN A 387 33.92 3.77 -16.03
C ASN A 387 33.32 2.38 -16.33
N ASN A 388 34.13 1.31 -16.30
CA ASN A 388 33.66 -0.06 -16.45
C ASN A 388 32.72 -0.48 -15.30
N LYS A 389 33.02 -0.09 -14.05
CA LYS A 389 32.15 -0.26 -12.88
C LYS A 389 30.81 0.40 -13.11
N MET A 390 30.80 1.67 -13.53
CA MET A 390 29.58 2.44 -13.80
C MET A 390 28.71 1.75 -14.87
N HIS A 391 29.28 1.37 -16.02
CA HIS A 391 28.54 0.67 -17.09
C HIS A 391 27.99 -0.71 -16.63
N SER A 392 28.76 -1.44 -15.84
CA SER A 392 28.32 -2.70 -15.25
C SER A 392 27.14 -2.49 -14.30
N LEU A 393 27.20 -1.43 -13.46
CA LEU A 393 26.12 -1.08 -12.56
C LEU A 393 24.87 -0.66 -13.32
N PHE A 394 24.96 0.18 -14.35
CA PHE A 394 23.81 0.50 -15.19
C PHE A 394 23.15 -0.74 -15.77
N SER A 395 23.94 -1.68 -16.31
CA SER A 395 23.42 -2.93 -16.88
C SER A 395 22.73 -3.82 -15.84
N LYS A 396 23.33 -3.96 -14.65
CA LYS A 396 22.70 -4.67 -13.51
C LYS A 396 21.42 -3.96 -13.04
N SER A 397 21.44 -2.63 -12.97
CA SER A 397 20.31 -1.82 -12.50
C SER A 397 19.10 -1.85 -13.44
N ILE A 398 19.31 -2.01 -14.76
CA ILE A 398 18.22 -2.29 -15.72
C ILE A 398 17.49 -3.58 -15.32
N THR A 399 18.24 -4.65 -15.03
CA THR A 399 17.66 -5.94 -14.63
C THR A 399 16.93 -5.83 -13.28
N LYS A 400 17.48 -5.04 -12.33
CA LYS A 400 16.82 -4.78 -11.05
C LYS A 400 15.52 -3.98 -11.25
N ALA A 401 15.55 -2.94 -12.09
CA ALA A 401 14.35 -2.15 -12.43
C ALA A 401 13.25 -3.02 -13.07
N ASP A 402 13.62 -3.95 -13.95
CA ASP A 402 12.66 -4.90 -14.53
C ASP A 402 12.03 -5.81 -13.45
N LYS A 403 12.81 -6.29 -12.47
CA LYS A 403 12.28 -7.04 -11.32
C LYS A 403 11.32 -6.22 -10.45
N TYR A 404 11.62 -4.93 -10.23
CA TYR A 404 10.73 -4.04 -9.49
C TYR A 404 9.43 -3.78 -10.25
N LEU A 405 9.50 -3.61 -11.58
CA LEU A 405 8.31 -3.51 -12.44
C LEU A 405 7.47 -4.78 -12.38
N ASP A 406 8.08 -5.96 -12.43
CA ASP A 406 7.38 -7.24 -12.35
C ASP A 406 6.65 -7.37 -11.00
N LYS A 407 7.32 -7.06 -9.89
CA LYS A 407 6.70 -7.06 -8.55
C LYS A 407 5.52 -6.10 -8.48
N ASN A 408 5.70 -4.90 -9.00
CA ASN A 408 4.66 -3.88 -9.01
C ASN A 408 3.48 -4.27 -9.91
N ASN A 409 3.73 -4.87 -11.07
CA ASN A 409 2.69 -5.40 -11.96
C ASN A 409 1.87 -6.53 -11.31
N VAL A 410 2.50 -7.37 -10.48
CA VAL A 410 1.79 -8.38 -9.68
C VAL A 410 0.85 -7.70 -8.69
N ALA A 411 1.31 -6.69 -7.95
CA ALA A 411 0.50 -5.93 -7.01
C ALA A 411 -0.66 -5.19 -7.72
N LEU A 412 -0.40 -4.60 -8.88
CA LEU A 412 -1.40 -3.93 -9.72
C LEU A 412 -2.47 -4.90 -10.21
N THR A 413 -2.04 -6.08 -10.69
CA THR A 413 -2.94 -7.14 -11.16
C THR A 413 -3.82 -7.67 -10.03
N ASP A 414 -3.27 -7.86 -8.84
CA ASP A 414 -4.03 -8.29 -7.68
C ASP A 414 -5.03 -7.22 -7.23
N CYS A 415 -4.63 -5.95 -7.19
CA CYS A 415 -5.54 -4.83 -6.93
C CYS A 415 -6.68 -4.77 -7.97
N GLY A 416 -6.37 -4.86 -9.26
CA GLY A 416 -7.34 -4.89 -10.35
C GLY A 416 -8.29 -6.10 -10.26
N THR A 417 -7.80 -7.27 -9.85
CA THR A 417 -8.63 -8.46 -9.62
C THR A 417 -9.60 -8.24 -8.47
N ARG A 418 -9.17 -7.60 -7.38
CA ARG A 418 -10.03 -7.24 -6.25
C ARG A 418 -11.09 -6.20 -6.67
N SER A 419 -10.70 -5.19 -7.46
CA SER A 419 -11.61 -4.19 -8.03
C SER A 419 -12.67 -4.85 -8.92
N LYS A 420 -12.28 -5.78 -9.78
CA LYS A 420 -13.22 -6.50 -10.64
C LYS A 420 -14.17 -7.41 -9.87
N ARG A 421 -13.65 -8.08 -8.83
CA ARG A 421 -14.50 -8.89 -7.93
C ARG A 421 -15.52 -8.01 -7.19
N LEU A 422 -15.11 -6.82 -6.76
CA LEU A 422 -15.99 -5.87 -6.09
C LEU A 422 -17.11 -5.40 -7.03
N GLU A 423 -16.81 -5.06 -8.27
CA GLU A 423 -17.80 -4.69 -9.30
C GLU A 423 -18.84 -5.78 -9.55
N LEU A 424 -18.41 -7.06 -9.64
CA LEU A 424 -19.33 -8.19 -9.79
C LEU A 424 -20.26 -8.34 -8.59
N ILE A 425 -19.76 -8.07 -7.39
CA ILE A 425 -20.55 -8.14 -6.15
C ILE A 425 -21.51 -6.97 -6.08
N GLU A 426 -21.09 -5.76 -6.44
CA GLU A 426 -21.92 -4.55 -6.55
C GLU A 426 -23.12 -4.83 -7.45
N ASN A 427 -22.91 -5.27 -8.69
CA ASN A 427 -23.96 -5.58 -9.65
C ASN A 427 -24.96 -6.64 -9.11
N ARG A 428 -24.47 -7.66 -8.39
CA ARG A 428 -25.32 -8.67 -7.78
C ARG A 428 -26.14 -8.10 -6.63
N LEU A 429 -25.55 -7.25 -5.78
CA LEU A 429 -26.22 -6.62 -4.66
C LEU A 429 -27.28 -5.63 -5.13
N ASP A 430 -27.01 -4.89 -6.21
CA ASP A 430 -27.98 -3.98 -6.84
C ASP A 430 -29.20 -4.74 -7.34
N THR A 431 -29.00 -5.82 -8.07
CA THR A 431 -30.10 -6.69 -8.53
C THR A 431 -30.89 -7.26 -7.34
N GLN A 432 -30.19 -7.67 -6.28
CA GLN A 432 -30.83 -8.16 -5.05
C GLN A 432 -31.61 -7.04 -4.34
N LEU A 433 -31.09 -5.83 -4.32
CA LEU A 433 -31.74 -4.65 -3.72
C LEU A 433 -33.03 -4.30 -4.45
N GLU A 434 -33.00 -4.29 -5.79
CA GLU A 434 -34.20 -4.09 -6.63
C GLU A 434 -35.26 -5.14 -6.35
N SER A 435 -34.88 -6.42 -6.38
CA SER A 435 -35.84 -7.53 -6.08
C SER A 435 -36.43 -7.43 -4.67
N LEU A 436 -35.62 -7.04 -3.67
CA LEU A 436 -36.10 -6.85 -2.31
C LEU A 436 -37.03 -5.64 -2.19
N LYS A 437 -36.77 -4.55 -2.91
CA LYS A 437 -37.63 -3.36 -2.97
C LYS A 437 -38.96 -3.70 -3.62
N GLU A 438 -38.95 -4.48 -4.70
CA GLU A 438 -40.16 -4.97 -5.38
C GLU A 438 -41.00 -5.84 -4.46
N LEU A 439 -40.39 -6.88 -3.86
CA LEU A 439 -41.10 -7.75 -2.88
C LEU A 439 -41.65 -6.98 -1.67
N LYS A 440 -40.92 -5.94 -1.22
CA LYS A 440 -41.39 -5.06 -0.15
C LYS A 440 -42.60 -4.25 -0.61
N SER A 441 -42.58 -3.69 -1.83
CA SER A 441 -43.69 -2.94 -2.40
C SER A 441 -44.89 -3.81 -2.60
N GLU A 442 -44.73 -4.99 -3.20
CA GLU A 442 -45.85 -5.98 -3.33
C GLU A 442 -46.47 -6.36 -2.01
N ASN A 443 -45.67 -6.50 -0.94
CA ASN A 443 -46.18 -6.88 0.39
C ASN A 443 -46.82 -5.70 1.12
N GLU A 444 -46.30 -4.49 1.03
CA GLU A 444 -46.72 -3.34 1.84
C GLU A 444 -47.68 -2.38 1.14
N ASP A 445 -47.54 -2.20 -0.19
CA ASP A 445 -48.23 -1.14 -0.91
C ASP A 445 -49.64 -1.62 -1.32
N ALA A 446 -50.60 -0.72 -1.18
CA ALA A 446 -51.97 -0.96 -1.60
C ALA A 446 -52.10 -0.74 -3.13
N ASP A 447 -52.85 -1.60 -3.81
CA ASP A 447 -53.32 -1.32 -5.17
C ASP A 447 -54.34 -0.16 -5.08
N LEU A 448 -53.91 1.02 -5.50
CA LEU A 448 -54.74 2.22 -5.43
C LEU A 448 -56.00 2.13 -6.28
N ALA A 449 -55.96 1.46 -7.43
CA ALA A 449 -57.10 1.31 -8.32
C ALA A 449 -58.17 0.39 -7.71
N GLU A 450 -57.74 -0.78 -7.22
CA GLU A 450 -58.63 -1.70 -6.52
C GLU A 450 -59.18 -1.11 -5.22
N THR A 451 -58.31 -0.46 -4.40
CA THR A 451 -58.72 0.16 -3.13
C THR A 451 -59.71 1.30 -3.37
N ALA A 452 -59.56 2.09 -4.44
CA ALA A 452 -60.52 3.15 -4.78
C ALA A 452 -61.89 2.58 -5.18
N ILE A 453 -61.87 1.47 -5.95
CA ILE A 453 -63.13 0.77 -6.32
C ILE A 453 -63.81 0.19 -5.08
N GLN A 454 -63.05 -0.47 -4.21
CA GLN A 454 -63.56 -1.01 -2.95
C GLN A 454 -64.10 0.08 -2.02
N MET A 455 -63.43 1.23 -1.92
CA MET A 455 -63.86 2.40 -1.15
C MET A 455 -65.20 2.93 -1.65
N LYS A 456 -65.37 3.08 -2.97
CA LYS A 456 -66.66 3.49 -3.57
C LYS A 456 -67.77 2.47 -3.28
N SER A 457 -67.46 1.20 -3.37
CA SER A 457 -68.42 0.14 -3.03
C SER A 457 -68.83 0.17 -1.54
N ALA A 458 -67.85 0.42 -0.64
CA ALA A 458 -68.09 0.56 0.79
C ALA A 458 -68.94 1.81 1.11
N GLU A 459 -68.68 2.94 0.45
CA GLU A 459 -69.47 4.16 0.55
C GLU A 459 -70.92 3.93 0.12
N TYR A 460 -71.16 3.23 -1.02
CA TYR A 460 -72.49 2.88 -1.46
C TYR A 460 -73.17 1.92 -0.47
N SER A 461 -72.48 0.93 0.06
CA SER A 461 -73.02 -0.02 1.04
C SER A 461 -73.36 0.67 2.37
N TYR A 462 -72.54 1.62 2.81
CA TYR A 462 -72.79 2.46 3.99
C TYR A 462 -74.05 3.29 3.80
N ASN A 463 -74.18 4.01 2.68
CA ASN A 463 -75.35 4.83 2.37
C ASN A 463 -76.66 3.97 2.23
N ALA A 464 -76.55 2.78 1.60
CA ALA A 464 -77.68 1.85 1.52
C ALA A 464 -78.11 1.30 2.90
N SER A 465 -77.13 1.03 3.77
CA SER A 465 -77.39 0.58 5.15
C SER A 465 -78.11 1.68 5.98
N LEU A 466 -77.71 2.93 5.81
CA LEU A 466 -78.37 4.08 6.42
C LEU A 466 -79.84 4.24 5.96
N MET A 467 -80.07 4.14 4.62
CA MET A 467 -81.43 4.19 4.05
C MET A 467 -82.33 3.03 4.48
N ALA A 468 -81.77 1.79 4.52
CA ALA A 468 -82.50 0.63 5.00
C ALA A 468 -82.87 0.78 6.48
N THR A 469 -81.91 1.25 7.30
CA THR A 469 -82.19 1.46 8.74
C THR A 469 -83.23 2.55 8.99
N SER A 470 -83.16 3.63 8.21
CA SER A 470 -84.17 4.69 8.27
C SER A 470 -85.57 4.19 7.94
N LYS A 471 -85.76 3.33 6.92
CA LYS A 471 -87.08 2.72 6.59
C LYS A 471 -87.53 1.80 7.69
N ILE A 472 -86.67 0.95 8.25
CA ILE A 472 -87.05 0.06 9.38
C ILE A 472 -87.53 0.84 10.59
N LEU A 473 -86.83 1.99 10.90
CA LEU A 473 -87.24 2.86 12.01
C LEU A 473 -88.59 3.56 11.77
N GLN A 474 -88.88 3.98 10.52
CA GLN A 474 -90.14 4.62 10.18
C GLN A 474 -91.34 3.63 10.25
N GLU A 475 -91.19 2.38 9.76
CA GLU A 475 -92.21 1.39 9.87
C GLU A 475 -92.55 0.98 11.31
N THR A 476 -91.61 1.06 12.25
CA THR A 476 -91.83 0.80 13.66
C THR A 476 -92.61 1.92 14.36
N LEU A 477 -92.52 3.16 13.93
CA LEU A 477 -93.28 4.28 14.44
C LEU A 477 -94.69 4.32 13.93
N LEU A 478 -94.92 3.90 12.66
CA LEU A 478 -96.29 3.84 12.06
C LEU A 478 -97.17 2.72 12.63
N ASN A 479 -96.63 1.65 13.17
CA ASN A 479 -97.35 0.54 13.79
C ASN A 479 -97.69 0.76 15.25
N TYR A 480 -97.38 1.93 15.86
CA TYR A 480 -97.68 2.27 17.26
C TYR A 480 -98.59 3.46 17.40
N ILE A 481 -99.08 4.05 16.32
CA ILE A 481 -100.15 5.02 16.22
C ILE A 481 -101.39 4.34 15.59
#